data_0322a78eb9deb36749f6a0a17e255d01
#
_entry.id   0322a78eb9deb36749f6a0a17e255d01
#
_cell.length_a   1.000
_cell.length_b   1.000
_cell.length_c   1.000
_cell.angle_alpha   90.00
_cell.angle_beta   90.00
_cell.angle_gamma   90.00
#
_symmetry.space_group_name_H-M   'P 1'
#
loop_
_entity.id
_entity.type
_entity.pdbx_description
1 polymer ?
#
loop_
_entity_poly.entity_id
_entity_poly.type
_entity_poly.pdbx_seq_one_letter_code
_entity_poly.pdbx_strand_id
1 'polypeptide(L)'
;MKSSSPKCIPVVSTFASPFDVTPPSSDSTRKPLSLWPGMYHSPVTIALWEARSKIFESLLDPPKDAPPQSELLTRTPSHSRTTIFYPFSTDYILREQYRDPWNEVRIGILLEDLDALAGTISVKVYMLRSDRNFFFIGFVDYLFWCEFSLVTASVDKIVLKKPISVDTDLKIVASVIWVGRSSIEIQLEVIQSELEDVDASPESVALTANFIFVARDSKTGKAAPINRLSPETELEKLLFEEAEARNNLRKKKRGGERKELEHGEYNKLGGLLAEGRIFSDMPALADRNSILLKDTRLENSLICQPQAFELAFSTAYTFAGLVPYFLEVDHVDFLRPVDVGDFLRFKSCVLYTQLDKVDCPLINIEVVAHVTSPEIRSSEVSNTFYFKFTVRPEAKARNNGFKLRNVVPATEEEARHILDRMDA
;
A
#
# COMPACT_ATOMS: atom_id res chain seq x y z
N MET A 1 -1.41 5.55 -68.61
CA MET A 1 -1.99 5.92 -67.34
C MET A 1 -2.28 4.65 -66.54
N LYS A 2 -1.43 4.31 -65.55
CA LYS A 2 -1.60 3.16 -64.67
C LYS A 2 -2.21 3.66 -63.37
N SER A 3 -3.43 3.20 -63.06
CA SER A 3 -4.15 3.51 -61.84
C SER A 3 -3.51 2.73 -60.67
N SER A 4 -3.00 3.43 -59.68
CA SER A 4 -2.53 2.84 -58.44
C SER A 4 -3.75 2.66 -57.50
N SER A 5 -4.06 1.42 -57.18
CA SER A 5 -5.02 1.07 -56.14
C SER A 5 -4.46 1.41 -54.74
N PRO A 6 -5.29 1.86 -53.81
CA PRO A 6 -4.86 2.16 -52.45
C PRO A 6 -4.51 0.87 -51.71
N LYS A 7 -3.32 0.87 -51.06
CA LYS A 7 -2.88 -0.22 -50.15
C LYS A 7 -3.82 -0.24 -48.93
N CYS A 8 -4.62 -1.29 -48.81
CA CYS A 8 -5.30 -1.61 -47.55
C CYS A 8 -4.28 -1.79 -46.43
N ILE A 9 -4.40 -0.98 -45.41
CA ILE A 9 -3.73 -1.21 -44.11
C ILE A 9 -4.46 -2.39 -43.46
N PRO A 10 -3.76 -3.45 -43.07
CA PRO A 10 -4.42 -4.55 -42.36
C PRO A 10 -4.91 -4.02 -41.01
N VAL A 11 -6.22 -3.95 -40.85
CA VAL A 11 -6.86 -3.78 -39.56
C VAL A 11 -6.58 -5.06 -38.75
N VAL A 12 -5.65 -4.98 -37.83
CA VAL A 12 -5.45 -6.03 -36.85
C VAL A 12 -6.60 -5.93 -35.85
N SER A 13 -7.74 -6.52 -36.18
CA SER A 13 -8.79 -6.83 -35.23
C SER A 13 -8.59 -8.25 -34.74
N THR A 14 -7.89 -8.40 -33.64
CA THR A 14 -8.00 -9.61 -32.85
C THR A 14 -8.10 -9.22 -31.38
N PHE A 15 -9.30 -8.86 -31.00
CA PHE A 15 -9.73 -9.16 -29.63
C PHE A 15 -9.94 -10.67 -29.58
N ALA A 16 -8.86 -11.44 -29.43
CA ALA A 16 -8.96 -12.81 -28.99
C ALA A 16 -9.52 -12.75 -27.57
N SER A 17 -10.67 -13.39 -27.36
CA SER A 17 -11.22 -13.58 -26.02
C SER A 17 -10.14 -14.20 -25.13
N PRO A 18 -9.93 -13.70 -23.89
CA PRO A 18 -9.00 -14.34 -22.95
C PRO A 18 -9.37 -15.81 -22.63
N PHE A 19 -10.48 -16.30 -23.17
CA PHE A 19 -11.00 -17.65 -22.99
C PHE A 19 -10.75 -18.60 -24.15
N ASP A 20 -10.22 -18.14 -25.29
CA ASP A 20 -9.83 -18.99 -26.42
C ASP A 20 -8.45 -19.63 -26.20
N VAL A 21 -8.33 -20.45 -25.16
CA VAL A 21 -7.12 -21.23 -24.89
C VAL A 21 -7.31 -22.62 -25.45
N THR A 22 -6.76 -22.89 -26.64
CA THR A 22 -6.52 -24.27 -27.09
C THR A 22 -5.63 -25.00 -26.08
N PRO A 23 -5.96 -26.26 -25.70
CA PRO A 23 -5.16 -26.98 -24.71
C PRO A 23 -3.75 -27.22 -25.28
N PRO A 24 -2.69 -26.97 -24.49
CA PRO A 24 -1.32 -27.09 -24.96
C PRO A 24 -0.85 -28.51 -24.98
N SER A 25 -0.01 -28.82 -25.97
CA SER A 25 0.79 -30.04 -26.05
C SER A 25 1.78 -30.11 -24.87
N SER A 26 2.01 -31.32 -24.39
CA SER A 26 2.61 -31.69 -23.11
C SER A 26 4.10 -31.39 -22.87
N ASP A 27 4.75 -30.48 -23.60
CA ASP A 27 6.23 -30.35 -23.55
C ASP A 27 6.76 -28.91 -23.61
N SER A 28 6.08 -27.96 -23.07
CA SER A 28 6.63 -26.61 -22.95
C SER A 28 6.58 -26.10 -21.52
N THR A 29 7.76 -25.80 -20.96
CA THR A 29 7.92 -24.87 -19.83
C THR A 29 7.20 -23.57 -20.18
N ARG A 30 5.95 -23.44 -19.72
CA ARG A 30 5.09 -22.29 -20.02
C ARG A 30 5.68 -21.05 -19.38
N LYS A 31 6.28 -20.19 -20.18
CA LYS A 31 6.37 -18.79 -19.82
C LYS A 31 4.94 -18.24 -19.73
N PRO A 32 4.58 -17.47 -18.70
CA PRO A 32 3.28 -16.83 -18.63
C PRO A 32 3.11 -16.00 -19.91
N LEU A 33 2.09 -16.33 -20.72
CA LEU A 33 1.72 -15.52 -21.87
C LEU A 33 1.33 -14.15 -21.37
N SER A 34 1.99 -13.12 -21.87
CA SER A 34 1.57 -11.74 -21.71
C SER A 34 0.16 -11.61 -22.29
N LEU A 35 -0.85 -11.60 -21.45
CA LEU A 35 -2.25 -11.54 -21.86
C LEU A 35 -2.59 -10.22 -22.56
N TRP A 36 -1.78 -9.17 -22.34
CA TRP A 36 -1.97 -7.84 -22.93
C TRP A 36 -0.62 -7.26 -23.34
N PRO A 37 -0.43 -6.85 -24.60
CA PRO A 37 0.74 -6.09 -25.02
C PRO A 37 0.80 -4.79 -24.20
N GLY A 38 1.87 -4.59 -23.45
CA GLY A 38 2.05 -3.42 -22.57
C GLY A 38 1.61 -3.62 -21.12
N MET A 39 1.16 -4.82 -20.73
CA MET A 39 0.88 -5.11 -19.34
C MET A 39 2.18 -5.18 -18.54
N TYR A 40 2.20 -4.47 -17.44
CA TYR A 40 3.30 -4.44 -16.49
C TYR A 40 3.46 -5.82 -15.82
N HIS A 41 4.66 -6.39 -15.90
CA HIS A 41 5.00 -7.67 -15.28
C HIS A 41 6.05 -7.45 -14.19
N SER A 42 5.59 -7.29 -12.95
CA SER A 42 6.51 -7.31 -11.81
C SER A 42 6.86 -8.76 -11.41
N PRO A 43 8.00 -8.98 -10.73
CA PRO A 43 8.31 -10.28 -10.13
C PRO A 43 7.22 -10.78 -9.19
N VAL A 44 6.52 -9.89 -8.48
CA VAL A 44 5.35 -10.22 -7.65
C VAL A 44 4.19 -10.71 -8.51
N THR A 45 3.89 -10.06 -9.62
CA THR A 45 2.83 -10.51 -10.55
C THR A 45 3.12 -11.91 -11.08
N ILE A 46 4.37 -12.19 -11.43
CA ILE A 46 4.79 -13.53 -11.87
C ILE A 46 4.59 -14.55 -10.75
N ALA A 47 5.05 -14.25 -9.53
CA ALA A 47 4.89 -15.12 -8.37
C ALA A 47 3.42 -15.35 -8.02
N LEU A 48 2.55 -14.35 -8.20
CA LEU A 48 1.10 -14.48 -8.09
C LEU A 48 0.54 -15.50 -9.06
N TRP A 49 0.93 -15.42 -10.34
CA TRP A 49 0.50 -16.37 -11.37
C TRP A 49 0.98 -17.79 -11.07
N GLU A 50 2.22 -17.97 -10.64
CA GLU A 50 2.76 -19.26 -10.25
C GLU A 50 2.03 -19.87 -9.04
N ALA A 51 1.81 -19.07 -8.00
CA ALA A 51 1.07 -19.50 -6.82
C ALA A 51 -0.36 -19.92 -7.19
N ARG A 52 -1.01 -19.16 -8.05
CA ARG A 52 -2.34 -19.44 -8.57
C ARG A 52 -2.37 -20.75 -9.39
N SER A 53 -1.41 -20.95 -10.28
CA SER A 53 -1.32 -22.18 -11.09
C SER A 53 -1.13 -23.40 -10.21
N LYS A 54 -0.26 -23.33 -9.19
CA LYS A 54 -0.05 -24.42 -8.22
C LYS A 54 -1.31 -24.75 -7.42
N ILE A 55 -2.06 -23.74 -7.00
CA ILE A 55 -3.36 -23.93 -6.33
C ILE A 55 -4.32 -24.63 -7.28
N PHE A 56 -4.40 -24.18 -8.54
CA PHE A 56 -5.25 -24.79 -9.53
C PHE A 56 -4.88 -26.26 -9.80
N GLU A 57 -3.60 -26.57 -9.94
CA GLU A 57 -3.10 -27.94 -10.10
C GLU A 57 -3.46 -28.84 -8.90
N SER A 58 -3.30 -28.32 -7.67
CA SER A 58 -3.67 -29.04 -6.45
C SER A 58 -5.18 -29.33 -6.33
N LEU A 59 -6.00 -28.52 -6.97
CA LEU A 59 -7.45 -28.71 -7.02
C LEU A 59 -7.87 -29.75 -8.07
N LEU A 60 -7.10 -29.89 -9.15
CA LEU A 60 -7.36 -30.89 -10.19
C LEU A 60 -7.00 -32.31 -9.73
N ASP A 61 -5.98 -32.44 -8.87
CA ASP A 61 -5.54 -33.73 -8.32
C ASP A 61 -5.34 -33.63 -6.79
N PRO A 62 -6.44 -33.63 -6.01
CA PRO A 62 -6.37 -33.48 -4.57
C PRO A 62 -5.71 -34.70 -3.91
N PRO A 63 -4.83 -34.51 -2.91
CA PRO A 63 -4.20 -35.59 -2.17
C PRO A 63 -5.25 -36.49 -1.49
N LYS A 64 -5.07 -37.81 -1.58
CA LYS A 64 -6.04 -38.82 -1.10
C LYS A 64 -6.24 -38.83 0.42
N ASP A 65 -5.32 -38.26 1.19
CA ASP A 65 -5.27 -38.31 2.67
C ASP A 65 -5.47 -36.94 3.33
N ALA A 66 -6.32 -36.09 2.78
CA ALA A 66 -6.57 -34.78 3.33
C ALA A 66 -7.42 -34.82 4.63
N PRO A 67 -7.04 -34.10 5.70
CA PRO A 67 -7.79 -34.07 6.94
C PRO A 67 -9.17 -33.44 6.78
N PRO A 68 -10.15 -33.81 7.62
CA PRO A 68 -11.52 -33.30 7.50
C PRO A 68 -11.60 -31.80 7.75
N GLN A 69 -12.47 -31.12 7.01
CA GLN A 69 -12.66 -29.67 6.90
C GLN A 69 -12.97 -28.93 8.23
N SER A 70 -13.24 -29.65 9.32
CA SER A 70 -13.64 -29.10 10.61
C SER A 70 -12.49 -28.69 11.53
N GLU A 71 -11.25 -29.08 11.23
CA GLU A 71 -10.11 -28.85 12.12
C GLU A 71 -9.26 -27.66 11.61
N LEU A 72 -9.10 -26.64 12.47
CA LEU A 72 -8.17 -25.55 12.24
C LEU A 72 -6.73 -26.07 12.39
N LEU A 73 -5.95 -25.98 11.32
CA LEU A 73 -4.56 -26.38 11.33
C LEU A 73 -3.72 -25.33 12.05
N THR A 74 -2.70 -25.81 12.78
CA THR A 74 -1.66 -24.96 13.37
C THR A 74 -0.46 -24.94 12.43
N ARG A 75 0.04 -23.75 12.11
CA ARG A 75 1.17 -23.53 11.19
C ARG A 75 2.22 -22.64 11.84
N THR A 76 3.46 -22.77 11.39
CA THR A 76 4.55 -21.88 11.82
C THR A 76 4.66 -20.67 10.89
N PRO A 77 5.14 -19.51 11.36
CA PRO A 77 5.42 -18.34 10.52
C PRO A 77 6.30 -18.67 9.32
N SER A 78 7.34 -19.49 9.53
CA SER A 78 8.28 -19.92 8.50
C SER A 78 7.61 -20.64 7.32
N HIS A 79 6.51 -21.35 7.54
CA HIS A 79 5.74 -21.99 6.46
C HIS A 79 5.10 -21.02 5.49
N SER A 80 4.77 -19.81 5.94
CA SER A 80 4.22 -18.74 5.11
C SER A 80 5.30 -17.90 4.40
N ARG A 81 6.55 -18.02 4.82
CA ARG A 81 7.64 -17.19 4.33
C ARG A 81 7.76 -17.28 2.82
N THR A 82 7.71 -16.13 2.19
CA THR A 82 7.81 -15.98 0.73
C THR A 82 8.87 -14.94 0.43
N THR A 83 9.73 -15.24 -0.53
CA THR A 83 10.79 -14.35 -0.96
C THR A 83 10.63 -14.07 -2.44
N ILE A 84 10.65 -12.80 -2.81
CA ILE A 84 10.61 -12.32 -4.21
C ILE A 84 11.90 -11.57 -4.48
N PHE A 85 12.47 -11.81 -5.65
CA PHE A 85 13.73 -11.23 -6.07
C PHE A 85 13.53 -10.32 -7.30
N TYR A 86 14.13 -9.14 -7.25
CA TYR A 86 14.11 -8.14 -8.32
C TYR A 86 15.54 -7.95 -8.83
N PRO A 87 15.89 -8.56 -9.96
CA PRO A 87 17.24 -8.52 -10.51
C PRO A 87 17.51 -7.22 -11.28
N PHE A 88 17.46 -6.07 -10.61
CA PHE A 88 17.63 -4.76 -11.22
C PHE A 88 19.01 -4.59 -11.88
N SER A 89 20.04 -5.26 -11.35
CA SER A 89 21.40 -5.20 -11.91
C SER A 89 21.51 -5.85 -13.29
N THR A 90 20.70 -6.87 -13.57
CA THR A 90 20.76 -7.68 -14.79
C THR A 90 19.59 -7.48 -15.73
N ASP A 91 18.41 -7.13 -15.22
CA ASP A 91 17.21 -6.88 -16.01
C ASP A 91 16.99 -5.37 -16.21
N TYR A 92 17.49 -4.86 -17.34
CA TYR A 92 17.35 -3.46 -17.71
C TYR A 92 15.89 -3.02 -17.86
N ILE A 93 15.01 -3.88 -18.41
CA ILE A 93 13.61 -3.53 -18.64
C ILE A 93 12.89 -3.37 -17.30
N LEU A 94 13.08 -4.32 -16.41
CA LEU A 94 12.54 -4.26 -15.06
C LEU A 94 13.05 -3.02 -14.31
N ARG A 95 14.35 -2.75 -14.39
CA ARG A 95 14.96 -1.57 -13.77
C ARG A 95 14.31 -0.28 -14.24
N GLU A 96 14.13 -0.08 -15.56
CA GLU A 96 13.53 1.14 -16.11
C GLU A 96 12.05 1.30 -15.73
N GLN A 97 11.33 0.21 -15.49
CA GLN A 97 9.95 0.25 -15.01
C GLN A 97 9.85 0.83 -13.59
N TYR A 98 10.84 0.53 -12.74
CA TYR A 98 10.88 0.98 -11.36
C TYR A 98 11.66 2.25 -11.13
N ARG A 99 12.42 2.72 -12.13
CA ARG A 99 13.24 3.90 -11.99
C ARG A 99 12.41 5.18 -11.87
N ASP A 100 12.71 5.99 -10.88
CA ASP A 100 12.26 7.36 -10.78
C ASP A 100 13.25 8.34 -11.49
N PRO A 101 12.89 9.64 -11.63
CA PRO A 101 13.80 10.63 -12.26
C PRO A 101 15.13 10.85 -11.51
N TRP A 102 15.24 10.38 -10.27
CA TRP A 102 16.43 10.57 -9.42
C TRP A 102 17.25 9.29 -9.24
N ASN A 103 16.99 8.26 -10.07
CA ASN A 103 17.68 6.97 -10.07
C ASN A 103 17.41 6.12 -8.80
N GLU A 104 16.26 6.32 -8.19
CA GLU A 104 15.77 5.49 -7.09
C GLU A 104 14.57 4.66 -7.52
N VAL A 105 14.16 3.73 -6.67
CA VAL A 105 12.96 2.93 -6.90
C VAL A 105 11.71 3.79 -6.68
N ARG A 106 10.77 3.76 -7.62
CA ARG A 106 9.46 4.39 -7.53
C ARG A 106 8.66 3.74 -6.40
N ILE A 107 8.61 4.41 -5.25
CA ILE A 107 7.97 3.89 -4.04
C ILE A 107 6.50 3.55 -4.28
N GLY A 108 5.76 4.35 -5.07
CA GLY A 108 4.37 4.06 -5.38
C GLY A 108 4.17 2.66 -5.99
N ILE A 109 4.98 2.29 -7.00
CA ILE A 109 4.93 0.96 -7.63
C ILE A 109 5.33 -0.14 -6.63
N LEU A 110 6.35 0.12 -5.83
CA LEU A 110 6.78 -0.84 -4.81
C LEU A 110 5.67 -1.11 -3.78
N LEU A 111 4.94 -0.07 -3.37
CA LEU A 111 3.80 -0.23 -2.45
C LEU A 111 2.67 -1.08 -3.03
N GLU A 112 2.41 -0.97 -4.35
CA GLU A 112 1.46 -1.86 -5.06
C GLU A 112 1.90 -3.32 -4.99
N ASP A 113 3.17 -3.57 -5.26
CA ASP A 113 3.72 -4.93 -5.20
C ASP A 113 3.66 -5.50 -3.78
N LEU A 114 3.92 -4.68 -2.75
CA LEU A 114 3.84 -5.10 -1.35
C LEU A 114 2.40 -5.49 -0.97
N ASP A 115 1.40 -4.72 -1.37
CA ASP A 115 -0.02 -5.04 -1.12
C ASP A 115 -0.43 -6.33 -1.84
N ALA A 116 -0.08 -6.46 -3.12
CA ALA A 116 -0.36 -7.64 -3.92
C ALA A 116 0.29 -8.91 -3.33
N LEU A 117 1.54 -8.81 -2.87
CA LEU A 117 2.25 -9.92 -2.23
C LEU A 117 1.63 -10.30 -0.88
N ALA A 118 1.28 -9.31 -0.06
CA ALA A 118 0.59 -9.54 1.22
C ALA A 118 -0.75 -10.24 1.00
N GLY A 119 -1.54 -9.79 0.03
CA GLY A 119 -2.78 -10.43 -0.38
C GLY A 119 -2.58 -11.91 -0.78
N THR A 120 -1.53 -12.20 -1.55
CA THR A 120 -1.21 -13.58 -1.98
C THR A 120 -0.88 -14.47 -0.81
N ILE A 121 -0.06 -13.99 0.13
CA ILE A 121 0.34 -14.76 1.31
C ILE A 121 -0.87 -15.01 2.20
N SER A 122 -1.75 -14.03 2.37
CA SER A 122 -2.98 -14.19 3.13
C SER A 122 -3.86 -15.30 2.57
N VAL A 123 -4.04 -15.34 1.24
CA VAL A 123 -4.79 -16.38 0.53
C VAL A 123 -4.10 -17.74 0.67
N LYS A 124 -2.78 -17.82 0.50
CA LYS A 124 -2.01 -19.06 0.65
C LYS A 124 -2.18 -19.68 2.03
N VAL A 125 -2.08 -18.89 3.10
CA VAL A 125 -2.23 -19.36 4.48
C VAL A 125 -3.67 -19.77 4.77
N TYR A 126 -4.63 -19.09 4.18
CA TYR A 126 -6.05 -19.38 4.34
C TYR A 126 -6.48 -20.65 3.57
N MET A 127 -6.07 -20.80 2.30
CA MET A 127 -6.49 -21.89 1.41
C MET A 127 -5.97 -23.26 1.80
N LEU A 128 -4.89 -23.37 2.53
CA LEU A 128 -4.41 -24.64 3.06
C LEU A 128 -5.43 -25.31 4.03
N ARG A 129 -6.58 -24.67 4.24
CA ARG A 129 -7.69 -25.18 5.02
C ARG A 129 -8.67 -26.06 4.23
N SER A 130 -8.75 -25.91 2.90
CA SER A 130 -9.87 -26.48 2.13
C SER A 130 -9.40 -27.45 1.03
N ASP A 131 -9.65 -28.72 1.26
CA ASP A 131 -9.46 -29.81 0.28
C ASP A 131 -10.71 -30.08 -0.59
N ARG A 132 -11.63 -29.14 -0.77
CA ARG A 132 -12.81 -29.40 -1.59
C ARG A 132 -13.23 -28.27 -2.52
N ASN A 133 -13.28 -28.65 -3.80
CA ASN A 133 -14.11 -28.11 -4.89
C ASN A 133 -14.18 -26.59 -5.03
N PHE A 134 -13.15 -26.01 -5.58
CA PHE A 134 -13.22 -24.66 -6.12
C PHE A 134 -13.12 -24.68 -7.64
N PHE A 135 -14.24 -24.40 -8.29
CA PHE A 135 -14.27 -24.06 -9.72
C PHE A 135 -13.77 -22.64 -9.88
N PHE A 136 -12.75 -22.45 -10.70
CA PHE A 136 -12.04 -21.20 -10.84
C PHE A 136 -12.51 -20.43 -12.08
N ILE A 137 -13.10 -19.28 -11.89
CA ILE A 137 -13.38 -18.31 -12.97
C ILE A 137 -12.79 -16.96 -12.53
N GLY A 138 -11.85 -16.42 -13.29
CA GLY A 138 -11.31 -15.06 -13.22
C GLY A 138 -10.88 -14.47 -11.86
N PHE A 139 -9.91 -13.54 -11.84
CA PHE A 139 -9.42 -12.88 -10.62
C PHE A 139 -10.53 -12.07 -9.91
N VAL A 140 -11.46 -11.50 -10.68
CA VAL A 140 -12.61 -10.74 -10.17
C VAL A 140 -13.71 -11.69 -9.66
N ASP A 141 -13.92 -12.82 -10.36
CA ASP A 141 -14.93 -13.82 -10.00
C ASP A 141 -14.51 -14.68 -8.81
N TYR A 142 -13.21 -14.79 -8.52
CA TYR A 142 -12.69 -15.57 -7.40
C TYR A 142 -13.16 -15.05 -6.03
N LEU A 143 -13.26 -13.73 -5.88
CA LEU A 143 -13.83 -13.12 -4.67
C LEU A 143 -15.33 -13.43 -4.53
N PHE A 144 -16.01 -13.76 -5.62
CA PHE A 144 -17.46 -13.96 -5.65
C PHE A 144 -17.90 -15.40 -5.35
N TRP A 145 -17.05 -16.40 -5.63
CA TRP A 145 -17.38 -17.83 -5.48
C TRP A 145 -16.72 -18.53 -4.29
N CYS A 146 -15.78 -17.88 -3.62
CA CYS A 146 -15.26 -18.40 -2.35
C CYS A 146 -16.33 -18.25 -1.27
N GLU A 147 -16.53 -19.28 -0.45
CA GLU A 147 -17.36 -19.17 0.77
C GLU A 147 -16.85 -18.09 1.71
N PHE A 148 -15.63 -17.60 1.49
CA PHE A 148 -14.96 -16.59 2.28
C PHE A 148 -14.17 -15.62 1.39
N SER A 149 -14.19 -14.35 1.75
CA SER A 149 -13.35 -13.31 1.14
C SER A 149 -12.30 -12.85 2.15
N LEU A 150 -11.08 -12.63 1.66
CA LEU A 150 -10.03 -11.97 2.41
C LEU A 150 -9.98 -10.51 1.95
N VAL A 151 -10.17 -9.61 2.87
CA VAL A 151 -10.15 -8.17 2.58
C VAL A 151 -9.01 -7.51 3.35
N THR A 152 -8.30 -6.59 2.73
CA THR A 152 -7.34 -5.73 3.42
C THR A 152 -8.13 -4.85 4.39
N ALA A 153 -7.91 -5.05 5.68
CA ALA A 153 -8.62 -4.31 6.71
C ALA A 153 -7.86 -3.06 7.13
N SER A 154 -6.55 -3.14 7.19
CA SER A 154 -5.68 -2.01 7.44
C SER A 154 -4.26 -2.28 6.97
N VAL A 155 -3.54 -1.22 6.69
CA VAL A 155 -2.09 -1.21 6.60
C VAL A 155 -1.59 -0.55 7.89
N ASP A 156 -0.68 -1.23 8.58
CA ASP A 156 -0.03 -0.63 9.74
C ASP A 156 1.02 0.39 9.27
N LYS A 157 2.01 0.67 10.02
CA LYS A 157 3.04 1.62 9.61
C LYS A 157 3.94 1.06 8.51
N ILE A 158 4.15 1.83 7.42
CA ILE A 158 5.19 1.56 6.42
C ILE A 158 6.31 2.56 6.65
N VAL A 159 7.54 2.07 6.84
CA VAL A 159 8.70 2.92 7.16
C VAL A 159 9.82 2.66 6.17
N LEU A 160 10.24 3.71 5.47
CA LEU A 160 11.44 3.72 4.66
C LEU A 160 12.64 4.10 5.54
N LYS A 161 13.56 3.15 5.77
CA LYS A 161 14.72 3.33 6.63
C LYS A 161 15.92 3.90 5.89
N LYS A 162 16.04 3.58 4.59
CA LYS A 162 17.10 4.07 3.70
C LYS A 162 16.61 4.14 2.26
N PRO A 163 17.25 4.97 1.40
CA PRO A 163 16.92 5.02 -0.03
C PRO A 163 17.09 3.64 -0.70
N ILE A 164 16.24 3.36 -1.68
CA ILE A 164 16.30 2.12 -2.45
C ILE A 164 16.80 2.46 -3.86
N SER A 165 18.00 2.02 -4.20
CA SER A 165 18.60 2.24 -5.51
C SER A 165 18.03 1.27 -6.55
N VAL A 166 17.94 1.71 -7.82
CA VAL A 166 17.62 0.82 -8.95
C VAL A 166 18.86 0.15 -9.54
N ASP A 167 20.06 0.49 -9.08
CA ASP A 167 21.31 -0.07 -9.60
C ASP A 167 21.71 -1.37 -8.90
N THR A 168 21.10 -1.69 -7.76
CA THR A 168 21.34 -2.90 -6.97
C THR A 168 20.08 -3.74 -6.88
N ASP A 169 20.24 -5.06 -6.82
CA ASP A 169 19.16 -6.01 -6.73
C ASP A 169 18.35 -5.82 -5.43
N LEU A 170 17.06 -6.11 -5.51
CA LEU A 170 16.14 -5.98 -4.41
C LEU A 170 15.54 -7.34 -4.05
N LYS A 171 15.38 -7.59 -2.77
CA LYS A 171 14.76 -8.79 -2.22
C LYS A 171 13.61 -8.39 -1.30
N ILE A 172 12.41 -8.91 -1.55
CA ILE A 172 11.29 -8.76 -0.65
C ILE A 172 11.08 -10.07 0.09
N VAL A 173 11.08 -10.02 1.41
CA VAL A 173 10.78 -11.15 2.28
C VAL A 173 9.49 -10.86 3.02
N ALA A 174 8.54 -11.77 2.95
CA ALA A 174 7.25 -11.61 3.59
C ALA A 174 6.84 -12.87 4.35
N SER A 175 6.22 -12.71 5.50
CA SER A 175 5.73 -13.81 6.34
C SER A 175 4.56 -13.37 7.20
N VAL A 176 3.70 -14.32 7.56
CA VAL A 176 2.67 -14.11 8.58
C VAL A 176 3.33 -14.09 9.94
N ILE A 177 3.16 -12.99 10.67
CA ILE A 177 3.73 -12.82 12.01
C ILE A 177 2.70 -13.01 13.13
N TRP A 178 1.42 -12.80 12.83
CA TRP A 178 0.36 -12.92 13.82
C TRP A 178 -0.98 -13.35 13.19
N VAL A 179 -1.76 -14.11 13.93
CA VAL A 179 -3.09 -14.55 13.55
C VAL A 179 -4.04 -14.42 14.74
N GLY A 180 -5.14 -13.70 14.55
CA GLY A 180 -6.24 -13.63 15.50
C GLY A 180 -7.36 -14.63 15.16
N ARG A 181 -8.59 -14.33 15.57
CA ARG A 181 -9.74 -15.18 15.26
C ARG A 181 -10.08 -15.19 13.75
N SER A 182 -10.03 -14.03 13.13
CA SER A 182 -10.38 -13.80 11.71
C SER A 182 -9.40 -12.85 11.01
N SER A 183 -8.36 -12.40 11.67
CA SER A 183 -7.40 -11.42 11.17
C SER A 183 -6.01 -12.04 11.05
N ILE A 184 -5.28 -11.68 10.00
CA ILE A 184 -3.92 -12.09 9.72
C ILE A 184 -3.07 -10.82 9.62
N GLU A 185 -1.94 -10.77 10.32
CA GLU A 185 -0.95 -9.71 10.14
C GLU A 185 0.27 -10.28 9.41
N ILE A 186 0.64 -9.62 8.31
CA ILE A 186 1.74 -10.01 7.43
C ILE A 186 2.78 -8.90 7.45
N GLN A 187 4.01 -9.26 7.79
CA GLN A 187 5.15 -8.37 7.72
C GLN A 187 5.89 -8.59 6.40
N LEU A 188 6.26 -7.49 5.77
CA LEU A 188 7.11 -7.46 4.58
C LEU A 188 8.35 -6.63 4.86
N GLU A 189 9.47 -7.14 4.43
CA GLU A 189 10.78 -6.49 4.52
C GLU A 189 11.38 -6.39 3.13
N VAL A 190 11.71 -5.18 2.75
CA VAL A 190 12.45 -4.88 1.51
C VAL A 190 13.91 -4.76 1.86
N ILE A 191 14.72 -5.64 1.31
CA ILE A 191 16.13 -5.79 1.62
C ILE A 191 16.94 -5.43 0.39
N GLN A 192 17.92 -4.57 0.57
CA GLN A 192 18.89 -4.23 -0.45
C GLN A 192 20.29 -4.27 0.16
N SER A 193 21.13 -5.17 -0.35
CA SER A 193 22.50 -5.34 0.10
C SER A 193 23.45 -5.01 -1.06
N GLU A 194 24.49 -4.28 -0.77
CA GLU A 194 25.56 -3.97 -1.76
C GLU A 194 26.56 -5.13 -1.95
N LEU A 195 26.51 -6.13 -1.07
CA LEU A 195 27.37 -7.30 -1.10
C LEU A 195 26.55 -8.59 -1.13
N GLU A 196 27.06 -9.61 -1.79
CA GLU A 196 26.47 -10.96 -1.92
C GLU A 196 26.37 -11.73 -0.58
N ASP A 197 26.33 -11.05 0.55
CA ASP A 197 26.27 -11.69 1.86
C ASP A 197 24.91 -12.38 2.07
N VAL A 198 25.01 -13.69 2.23
CA VAL A 198 23.91 -14.66 2.30
C VAL A 198 23.01 -14.45 3.53
N ASP A 199 23.45 -13.72 4.54
CA ASP A 199 22.71 -13.43 5.77
C ASP A 199 22.33 -11.96 5.84
N ALA A 200 21.02 -11.71 5.68
CA ALA A 200 20.43 -10.38 5.83
C ALA A 200 20.68 -9.86 7.24
N SER A 201 21.67 -9.00 7.41
CA SER A 201 21.82 -8.26 8.66
C SER A 201 20.63 -7.29 8.82
N PRO A 202 20.22 -6.93 10.04
CA PRO A 202 19.15 -5.93 10.27
C PRO A 202 19.42 -4.58 9.58
N GLU A 203 20.66 -4.28 9.29
CA GLU A 203 21.09 -3.05 8.59
C GLU A 203 20.79 -3.05 7.08
N SER A 204 20.54 -4.22 6.47
CA SER A 204 20.23 -4.33 5.04
C SER A 204 18.76 -4.03 4.70
N VAL A 205 17.87 -3.96 5.70
CA VAL A 205 16.44 -3.68 5.51
C VAL A 205 16.23 -2.21 5.16
N ALA A 206 15.77 -1.97 3.94
CA ALA A 206 15.50 -0.62 3.43
C ALA A 206 14.07 -0.13 3.75
N LEU A 207 13.08 -1.03 3.73
CA LEU A 207 11.69 -0.69 4.03
C LEU A 207 11.02 -1.84 4.80
N THR A 208 10.15 -1.49 5.75
CA THR A 208 9.28 -2.43 6.46
C THR A 208 7.83 -2.03 6.31
N ALA A 209 6.94 -3.02 6.12
CA ALA A 209 5.50 -2.81 6.00
C ALA A 209 4.72 -3.93 6.68
N ASN A 210 3.63 -3.60 7.37
CA ASN A 210 2.73 -4.57 7.98
C ASN A 210 1.32 -4.38 7.42
N PHE A 211 0.75 -5.47 6.89
CA PHE A 211 -0.60 -5.51 6.32
C PHE A 211 -1.49 -6.42 7.15
N ILE A 212 -2.73 -6.00 7.34
CA ILE A 212 -3.71 -6.75 8.09
C ILE A 212 -4.88 -7.11 7.18
N PHE A 213 -5.11 -8.41 7.04
CA PHE A 213 -6.24 -8.97 6.32
C PHE A 213 -7.26 -9.54 7.29
N VAL A 214 -8.54 -9.50 6.90
CA VAL A 214 -9.64 -10.09 7.65
C VAL A 214 -10.40 -11.05 6.75
N ALA A 215 -10.58 -12.27 7.25
CA ALA A 215 -11.42 -13.26 6.60
C ALA A 215 -12.89 -13.00 6.91
N ARG A 216 -13.72 -12.96 5.85
CA ARG A 216 -15.16 -12.81 5.92
C ARG A 216 -15.84 -13.92 5.14
N ASP A 217 -16.93 -14.41 5.67
CA ASP A 217 -17.85 -15.27 4.94
C ASP A 217 -18.50 -14.47 3.80
N SER A 218 -18.40 -14.93 2.57
CA SER A 218 -18.86 -14.20 1.39
C SER A 218 -20.37 -14.07 1.31
N LYS A 219 -21.12 -15.00 1.93
CA LYS A 219 -22.59 -15.01 1.93
C LYS A 219 -23.18 -14.12 3.02
N THR A 220 -22.55 -14.13 4.20
CA THR A 220 -23.07 -13.42 5.38
C THR A 220 -22.33 -12.13 5.69
N GLY A 221 -21.16 -11.89 5.07
CA GLY A 221 -20.26 -10.78 5.37
C GLY A 221 -19.65 -10.81 6.78
N LYS A 222 -19.94 -11.86 7.58
CA LYS A 222 -19.44 -11.99 8.95
C LYS A 222 -18.00 -12.49 8.98
N ALA A 223 -17.30 -12.18 10.07
CA ALA A 223 -15.93 -12.64 10.29
C ALA A 223 -15.86 -14.17 10.32
N ALA A 224 -14.94 -14.75 9.52
CA ALA A 224 -14.72 -16.19 9.43
C ALA A 224 -13.44 -16.59 10.20
N PRO A 225 -13.43 -17.75 10.88
CA PRO A 225 -12.23 -18.20 11.58
C PRO A 225 -11.15 -18.64 10.60
N ILE A 226 -9.88 -18.48 11.00
CA ILE A 226 -8.69 -18.82 10.22
C ILE A 226 -7.78 -19.78 10.97
N ASN A 227 -6.82 -20.38 10.27
CA ASN A 227 -5.82 -21.28 10.83
C ASN A 227 -5.02 -20.60 11.93
N ARG A 228 -4.57 -21.38 12.93
CA ARG A 228 -3.76 -20.86 14.04
C ARG A 228 -2.29 -20.77 13.65
N LEU A 229 -1.59 -19.82 14.25
CA LEU A 229 -0.16 -19.65 14.11
C LEU A 229 0.54 -20.12 15.42
N SER A 230 1.63 -20.86 15.26
CA SER A 230 2.48 -21.30 16.38
C SER A 230 3.91 -20.87 16.10
N PRO A 231 4.36 -19.76 16.67
CA PRO A 231 5.75 -19.34 16.54
C PRO A 231 6.69 -20.32 17.26
N GLU A 232 7.79 -20.70 16.61
CA GLU A 232 8.77 -21.65 17.14
C GLU A 232 10.02 -20.95 17.65
N THR A 233 10.55 -20.00 16.87
CA THR A 233 11.79 -19.29 17.22
C THR A 233 11.50 -18.13 18.18
N GLU A 234 12.53 -17.70 18.93
CA GLU A 234 12.39 -16.54 19.83
C GLU A 234 12.04 -15.25 19.06
N LEU A 235 12.61 -15.07 17.86
CA LEU A 235 12.27 -13.94 17.01
C LEU A 235 10.79 -13.97 16.58
N GLU A 236 10.29 -15.13 16.16
CA GLU A 236 8.88 -15.28 15.78
C GLU A 236 7.93 -15.01 16.95
N LYS A 237 8.31 -15.44 18.17
CA LYS A 237 7.53 -15.15 19.40
C LYS A 237 7.50 -13.66 19.69
N LEU A 238 8.64 -12.99 19.60
CA LEU A 238 8.74 -11.53 19.80
C LEU A 238 7.84 -10.79 18.81
N LEU A 239 7.94 -11.11 17.52
CA LEU A 239 7.11 -10.48 16.46
C LEU A 239 5.62 -10.75 16.69
N PHE A 240 5.27 -11.95 17.14
CA PHE A 240 3.88 -12.31 17.48
C PHE A 240 3.35 -11.46 18.66
N GLU A 241 4.13 -11.33 19.73
CA GLU A 241 3.75 -10.52 20.90
C GLU A 241 3.60 -9.03 20.56
N GLU A 242 4.52 -8.48 19.77
CA GLU A 242 4.43 -7.11 19.30
C GLU A 242 3.18 -6.88 18.44
N ALA A 243 2.87 -7.80 17.52
CA ALA A 243 1.66 -7.72 16.68
C ALA A 243 0.38 -7.84 17.53
N GLU A 244 0.37 -8.69 18.55
CA GLU A 244 -0.75 -8.80 19.49
C GLU A 244 -0.95 -7.51 20.29
N ALA A 245 0.14 -6.90 20.76
CA ALA A 245 0.10 -5.61 21.45
C ALA A 245 -0.49 -4.50 20.54
N ARG A 246 -0.04 -4.42 19.26
CA ARG A 246 -0.61 -3.50 18.26
C ARG A 246 -2.11 -3.74 18.07
N ASN A 247 -2.54 -4.98 17.92
CA ASN A 247 -3.94 -5.33 17.76
C ASN A 247 -4.79 -4.93 18.98
N ASN A 248 -4.27 -5.11 20.19
CA ASN A 248 -4.95 -4.71 21.43
C ASN A 248 -5.06 -3.18 21.54
N LEU A 249 -4.07 -2.42 21.13
CA LEU A 249 -4.13 -0.96 21.04
C LEU A 249 -5.19 -0.50 20.04
N ARG A 250 -5.25 -1.12 18.85
CA ARG A 250 -6.29 -0.84 17.83
C ARG A 250 -7.70 -1.07 18.36
N LYS A 251 -7.91 -2.18 19.08
CA LYS A 251 -9.21 -2.46 19.73
C LYS A 251 -9.60 -1.41 20.73
N LYS A 252 -8.65 -0.94 21.54
CA LYS A 252 -8.89 0.14 22.53
C LYS A 252 -9.22 1.47 21.83
N LYS A 253 -8.49 1.84 20.77
CA LYS A 253 -8.76 3.06 19.99
C LYS A 253 -10.15 3.05 19.33
N ARG A 254 -10.63 1.88 18.83
CA ARG A 254 -11.97 1.74 18.22
C ARG A 254 -13.11 1.76 19.21
N GLY A 255 -12.89 1.41 20.47
CA GLY A 255 -13.89 1.41 21.56
C GLY A 255 -13.95 2.71 22.35
N GLY A 256 -13.05 3.65 22.10
CA GLY A 256 -12.96 4.89 22.87
C GLY A 256 -13.93 5.95 22.36
N GLU A 257 -14.71 6.52 23.28
CA GLU A 257 -15.37 7.80 23.10
C GLU A 257 -14.33 8.87 22.74
N ARG A 258 -14.75 9.92 22.02
CA ARG A 258 -13.92 11.08 21.67
C ARG A 258 -13.28 11.60 22.96
N LYS A 259 -11.95 11.46 23.07
CA LYS A 259 -11.20 11.89 24.24
C LYS A 259 -11.45 13.38 24.46
N GLU A 260 -11.93 13.78 25.62
CA GLU A 260 -11.92 15.19 25.99
C GLU A 260 -10.46 15.65 26.03
N LEU A 261 -10.19 16.82 25.44
CA LEU A 261 -8.85 17.38 25.38
C LEU A 261 -8.34 17.64 26.81
N GLU A 262 -7.13 17.22 27.11
CA GLU A 262 -6.46 17.54 28.37
C GLU A 262 -6.05 19.03 28.40
N HIS A 263 -5.85 19.59 29.60
CA HIS A 263 -5.55 21.01 29.73
C HIS A 263 -4.32 21.51 28.93
N GLY A 264 -3.33 20.63 28.73
CA GLY A 264 -2.17 20.91 27.88
C GLY A 264 -2.48 20.96 26.39
N GLU A 265 -3.45 20.17 25.93
CA GLU A 265 -3.91 20.11 24.54
C GLU A 265 -4.73 21.37 24.18
N TYR A 266 -5.50 21.93 25.12
CA TYR A 266 -6.18 23.22 24.92
C TYR A 266 -5.22 24.37 24.66
N ASN A 267 -4.06 24.39 25.33
CA ASN A 267 -3.05 25.40 25.09
C ASN A 267 -2.40 25.26 23.72
N LYS A 268 -2.10 24.01 23.27
CA LYS A 268 -1.59 23.74 21.93
C LYS A 268 -2.62 24.16 20.87
N LEU A 269 -3.90 23.78 21.08
CA LEU A 269 -5.00 24.17 20.20
C LEU A 269 -5.11 25.69 20.06
N GLY A 270 -5.07 26.39 21.18
CA GLY A 270 -5.09 27.86 21.22
C GLY A 270 -3.92 28.47 20.45
N GLY A 271 -2.71 27.92 20.59
CA GLY A 271 -1.52 28.37 19.88
C GLY A 271 -1.63 28.19 18.36
N LEU A 272 -2.05 27.01 17.90
CA LEU A 272 -2.27 26.74 16.48
C LEU A 272 -3.32 27.67 15.87
N LEU A 273 -4.42 27.89 16.57
CA LEU A 273 -5.49 28.78 16.11
C LEU A 273 -5.09 30.27 16.10
N ALA A 274 -4.20 30.70 17.00
CA ALA A 274 -3.80 32.10 17.07
C ALA A 274 -3.12 32.54 15.75
N GLU A 275 -2.21 31.73 15.20
CA GLU A 275 -1.56 32.04 13.92
C GLU A 275 -2.57 32.05 12.77
N GLY A 276 -3.47 31.08 12.70
CA GLY A 276 -4.50 31.00 11.68
C GLY A 276 -5.49 32.17 11.71
N ARG A 277 -5.84 32.66 12.89
CA ARG A 277 -6.68 33.88 13.07
C ARG A 277 -6.01 35.12 12.54
N ILE A 278 -4.70 35.30 12.78
CA ILE A 278 -3.94 36.41 12.22
C ILE A 278 -4.03 36.43 10.70
N PHE A 279 -3.93 35.26 10.06
CA PHE A 279 -4.11 35.14 8.61
C PHE A 279 -5.51 35.51 8.13
N SER A 280 -6.54 35.13 8.89
CA SER A 280 -7.94 35.38 8.51
C SER A 280 -8.35 36.84 8.77
N ASP A 281 -7.98 37.40 9.92
CA ASP A 281 -8.48 38.68 10.41
C ASP A 281 -7.56 39.84 10.05
N MET A 282 -6.25 39.61 10.02
CA MET A 282 -5.22 40.61 9.80
C MET A 282 -4.09 40.13 8.88
N PRO A 283 -4.37 39.81 7.61
CA PRO A 283 -3.40 39.17 6.71
C PRO A 283 -2.12 39.99 6.50
N ALA A 284 -2.16 41.30 6.72
CA ALA A 284 -0.98 42.16 6.63
C ALA A 284 0.05 41.92 7.77
N LEU A 285 -0.39 41.34 8.88
CA LEU A 285 0.46 41.00 10.04
C LEU A 285 0.86 39.54 10.04
N ALA A 286 0.33 38.73 9.13
CA ALA A 286 0.63 37.31 9.04
C ALA A 286 2.10 37.08 8.69
N ASP A 287 2.69 36.02 9.25
CA ASP A 287 4.03 35.60 8.87
C ASP A 287 4.05 35.16 7.39
N ARG A 288 4.92 35.78 6.60
CA ARG A 288 5.12 35.44 5.17
C ARG A 288 5.66 34.05 4.95
N ASN A 289 6.23 33.41 5.96
CA ASN A 289 6.71 32.03 5.92
C ASN A 289 5.64 31.02 6.32
N SER A 290 4.43 31.46 6.66
CA SER A 290 3.29 30.60 6.97
C SER A 290 2.28 30.58 5.80
N ILE A 291 1.44 29.55 5.76
CA ILE A 291 0.37 29.36 4.77
C ILE A 291 -0.81 28.66 5.43
N LEU A 292 -2.03 29.02 5.05
CA LEU A 292 -3.22 28.30 5.53
C LEU A 292 -3.32 26.90 4.95
N LEU A 293 -3.73 25.94 5.76
CA LEU A 293 -3.91 24.55 5.38
C LEU A 293 -4.77 24.42 4.11
N LYS A 294 -5.89 25.14 4.04
CA LYS A 294 -6.79 25.12 2.89
C LYS A 294 -6.10 25.48 1.56
N ASP A 295 -5.06 26.32 1.59
CA ASP A 295 -4.36 26.82 0.40
C ASP A 295 -3.27 25.85 -0.07
N THR A 296 -3.03 24.75 0.66
CA THR A 296 -2.13 23.65 0.27
C THR A 296 -2.84 22.51 -0.46
N ARG A 297 -4.15 22.60 -0.67
CA ARG A 297 -4.97 21.51 -1.23
C ARG A 297 -4.68 21.27 -2.70
N LEU A 298 -4.50 20.00 -3.04
CA LEU A 298 -4.51 19.48 -4.41
C LEU A 298 -5.61 18.44 -4.58
N GLU A 299 -6.14 18.34 -5.77
CA GLU A 299 -7.21 17.41 -6.08
C GLU A 299 -6.92 16.66 -7.38
N ASN A 300 -7.11 15.36 -7.37
CA ASN A 300 -6.97 14.50 -8.53
C ASN A 300 -8.19 13.57 -8.63
N SER A 301 -8.69 13.38 -9.85
CA SER A 301 -9.85 12.53 -10.13
C SER A 301 -9.45 11.49 -11.16
N LEU A 302 -9.42 10.20 -10.76
CA LEU A 302 -9.03 9.10 -11.63
C LEU A 302 -9.91 7.87 -11.44
N ILE A 303 -9.98 7.06 -12.49
CA ILE A 303 -10.84 5.87 -12.56
C ILE A 303 -10.09 4.59 -12.15
N CYS A 304 -8.78 4.57 -12.12
CA CYS A 304 -7.98 3.38 -11.76
C CYS A 304 -6.58 3.70 -11.24
N GLN A 305 -6.14 2.94 -10.25
CA GLN A 305 -4.81 2.71 -9.69
C GLN A 305 -4.37 3.51 -8.45
N PRO A 306 -3.41 2.95 -7.64
CA PRO A 306 -3.01 3.46 -6.33
C PRO A 306 -2.26 4.79 -6.45
N GLN A 307 -3.02 5.86 -6.42
CA GLN A 307 -2.52 7.21 -6.68
C GLN A 307 -2.47 8.08 -5.43
N ALA A 308 -2.82 7.52 -4.28
CA ALA A 308 -2.70 8.25 -3.03
C ALA A 308 -1.25 8.68 -2.77
N PHE A 309 -0.29 7.81 -3.01
CA PHE A 309 1.13 8.11 -2.88
C PHE A 309 1.59 9.17 -3.88
N GLU A 310 1.25 9.01 -5.17
CA GLU A 310 1.66 9.94 -6.23
C GLU A 310 1.07 11.35 -6.01
N LEU A 311 -0.17 11.42 -5.53
CA LEU A 311 -0.79 12.69 -5.17
C LEU A 311 -0.12 13.31 -3.93
N ALA A 312 0.20 12.50 -2.91
CA ALA A 312 0.92 12.97 -1.74
C ALA A 312 2.31 13.49 -2.10
N PHE A 313 3.05 12.76 -2.94
CA PHE A 313 4.35 13.16 -3.44
C PHE A 313 4.27 14.48 -4.22
N SER A 314 3.30 14.59 -5.14
CA SER A 314 3.06 15.81 -5.93
C SER A 314 2.72 17.01 -5.04
N THR A 315 1.92 16.78 -3.99
CA THR A 315 1.56 17.81 -2.99
C THR A 315 2.79 18.27 -2.23
N ALA A 316 3.61 17.33 -1.73
CA ALA A 316 4.84 17.65 -1.04
C ALA A 316 5.82 18.42 -1.94
N TYR A 317 5.97 18.00 -3.19
CA TYR A 317 6.87 18.63 -4.16
C TYR A 317 6.43 20.05 -4.53
N THR A 318 5.15 20.22 -4.83
CA THR A 318 4.58 21.55 -5.14
C THR A 318 4.68 22.50 -3.95
N PHE A 319 4.46 21.99 -2.75
CA PHE A 319 4.54 22.76 -1.52
C PHE A 319 5.97 23.20 -1.17
N ALA A 320 6.91 22.25 -1.23
CA ALA A 320 8.30 22.48 -0.89
C ALA A 320 9.07 23.22 -2.00
N GLY A 321 8.71 23.02 -3.27
CA GLY A 321 9.51 23.49 -4.41
C GLY A 321 10.85 22.76 -4.57
N LEU A 322 11.06 21.71 -3.81
CA LEU A 322 12.22 20.83 -3.82
C LEU A 322 11.78 19.37 -3.79
N VAL A 323 12.61 18.49 -4.36
CA VAL A 323 12.31 17.05 -4.40
C VAL A 323 12.09 16.49 -3.01
N PRO A 324 10.89 15.99 -2.69
CA PRO A 324 10.61 15.41 -1.40
C PRO A 324 11.25 14.02 -1.29
N TYR A 325 11.55 13.64 -0.07
CA TYR A 325 12.00 12.29 0.27
C TYR A 325 10.95 11.64 1.17
N PHE A 326 10.46 10.50 0.75
CA PHE A 326 9.46 9.74 1.50
C PHE A 326 10.08 9.11 2.74
N LEU A 327 9.37 9.17 3.86
CA LEU A 327 9.80 8.59 5.13
C LEU A 327 8.88 7.46 5.58
N GLU A 328 7.58 7.74 5.65
CA GLU A 328 6.62 6.76 6.15
C GLU A 328 5.19 7.02 5.67
N VAL A 329 4.40 5.95 5.66
CA VAL A 329 2.93 6.00 5.71
C VAL A 329 2.53 5.60 7.12
N ASP A 330 1.66 6.38 7.72
CA ASP A 330 1.05 6.05 9.01
C ASP A 330 -0.06 5.00 8.82
N HIS A 331 -0.63 4.53 9.93
CA HIS A 331 -1.71 3.57 9.94
C HIS A 331 -2.90 4.00 9.06
N VAL A 332 -3.34 3.10 8.19
CA VAL A 332 -4.48 3.30 7.28
C VAL A 332 -5.55 2.25 7.58
N ASP A 333 -6.75 2.68 7.94
CA ASP A 333 -7.92 1.82 8.04
C ASP A 333 -8.74 1.89 6.75
N PHE A 334 -9.10 0.73 6.19
CA PHE A 334 -10.01 0.65 5.05
C PHE A 334 -11.46 0.65 5.58
N LEU A 335 -12.10 1.81 5.49
CA LEU A 335 -13.43 2.03 6.06
C LEU A 335 -14.54 1.49 5.17
N ARG A 336 -14.36 1.58 3.85
CA ARG A 336 -15.31 1.12 2.84
C ARG A 336 -14.62 0.34 1.74
N PRO A 337 -15.25 -0.73 1.24
CA PRO A 337 -14.79 -1.40 0.04
C PRO A 337 -14.92 -0.46 -1.16
N VAL A 338 -14.05 -0.67 -2.13
CA VAL A 338 -14.07 -0.02 -3.45
C VAL A 338 -14.23 -1.12 -4.48
N ASP A 339 -15.29 -1.06 -5.25
CA ASP A 339 -15.58 -2.06 -6.27
C ASP A 339 -14.96 -1.69 -7.62
N VAL A 340 -14.78 -2.69 -8.48
CA VAL A 340 -14.29 -2.47 -9.84
C VAL A 340 -15.33 -1.68 -10.62
N GLY A 341 -14.93 -0.51 -11.13
CA GLY A 341 -15.83 0.42 -11.82
C GLY A 341 -16.24 1.63 -10.99
N ASP A 342 -15.94 1.65 -9.70
CA ASP A 342 -16.17 2.83 -8.88
C ASP A 342 -15.31 4.01 -9.31
N PHE A 343 -15.89 5.21 -9.22
CA PHE A 343 -15.18 6.44 -9.50
C PHE A 343 -14.51 6.96 -8.24
N LEU A 344 -13.17 6.89 -8.22
CA LEU A 344 -12.37 7.38 -7.11
C LEU A 344 -11.91 8.82 -7.32
N ARG A 345 -12.04 9.63 -6.29
CA ARG A 345 -11.56 11.00 -6.22
C ARG A 345 -10.65 11.17 -5.02
N PHE A 346 -9.44 11.61 -5.26
CA PHE A 346 -8.46 11.87 -4.21
C PHE A 346 -8.30 13.36 -3.97
N LYS A 347 -8.24 13.75 -2.70
CA LYS A 347 -7.94 15.11 -2.25
C LYS A 347 -6.78 15.06 -1.30
N SER A 348 -5.80 15.91 -1.48
CA SER A 348 -4.65 16.02 -0.60
C SER A 348 -4.48 17.42 -0.06
N CYS A 349 -3.84 17.52 1.09
CA CYS A 349 -3.36 18.78 1.65
C CYS A 349 -2.11 18.53 2.47
N VAL A 350 -1.31 19.58 2.67
CA VAL A 350 -0.29 19.56 3.72
C VAL A 350 -1.02 19.82 5.03
N LEU A 351 -1.14 18.79 5.84
CA LEU A 351 -1.88 18.88 7.10
C LEU A 351 -1.14 19.75 8.12
N TYR A 352 0.15 19.50 8.28
CA TYR A 352 1.03 20.32 9.10
C TYR A 352 2.49 20.09 8.73
N THR A 353 3.34 21.01 9.17
CA THR A 353 4.79 20.93 9.02
C THR A 353 5.48 20.97 10.39
N GLN A 354 6.59 20.24 10.54
CA GLN A 354 7.43 20.29 11.72
C GLN A 354 8.80 20.83 11.31
N LEU A 355 9.11 22.04 11.76
CA LEU A 355 10.28 22.81 11.34
C LEU A 355 11.37 22.88 12.41
N ASP A 356 11.14 22.24 13.57
CA ASP A 356 12.04 22.27 14.73
C ASP A 356 13.44 21.73 14.41
N LYS A 357 13.50 20.73 13.51
CA LYS A 357 14.75 20.17 13.01
C LYS A 357 15.11 20.82 11.68
N VAL A 358 15.99 21.81 11.74
CA VAL A 358 16.43 22.55 10.54
C VAL A 358 17.00 21.62 9.46
N ASP A 359 17.66 20.54 9.85
CA ASP A 359 18.30 19.61 8.91
C ASP A 359 17.31 18.62 8.27
N CYS A 360 16.23 18.30 8.95
CA CYS A 360 15.22 17.35 8.48
C CYS A 360 13.80 17.85 8.79
N PRO A 361 13.33 18.90 8.07
CA PRO A 361 11.96 19.38 8.25
C PRO A 361 10.97 18.34 7.78
N LEU A 362 9.87 18.14 8.51
CA LEU A 362 8.85 17.17 8.15
C LEU A 362 7.64 17.84 7.51
N ILE A 363 7.13 17.21 6.45
CA ILE A 363 5.94 17.60 5.71
C ILE A 363 4.95 16.46 5.87
N ASN A 364 3.86 16.69 6.58
CA ASN A 364 2.82 15.70 6.80
C ASN A 364 1.67 15.97 5.84
N ILE A 365 1.41 14.98 4.97
CA ILE A 365 0.40 15.05 3.90
C ILE A 365 -0.77 14.15 4.26
N GLU A 366 -1.97 14.70 4.21
CA GLU A 366 -3.21 13.93 4.23
C GLU A 366 -3.72 13.74 2.82
N VAL A 367 -4.13 12.52 2.49
CA VAL A 367 -4.83 12.20 1.24
C VAL A 367 -6.13 11.50 1.58
N VAL A 368 -7.25 12.09 1.20
CA VAL A 368 -8.59 11.53 1.41
C VAL A 368 -9.11 10.97 0.10
N ALA A 369 -9.43 9.68 0.10
CA ALA A 369 -10.06 8.99 -1.03
C ALA A 369 -11.57 8.97 -0.85
N HIS A 370 -12.29 9.39 -1.89
CA HIS A 370 -13.74 9.37 -1.95
C HIS A 370 -14.19 8.42 -3.05
N VAL A 371 -15.15 7.55 -2.74
CA VAL A 371 -15.96 6.86 -3.75
C VAL A 371 -17.09 7.79 -4.14
N THR A 372 -17.19 8.09 -5.42
CA THR A 372 -18.17 9.03 -5.95
C THR A 372 -19.08 8.31 -6.95
N SER A 373 -20.37 8.44 -6.79
CA SER A 373 -21.37 7.95 -7.73
C SER A 373 -22.10 9.15 -8.33
N PRO A 374 -21.67 9.60 -9.54
CA PRO A 374 -22.23 10.79 -10.18
C PRO A 374 -23.73 10.70 -10.43
N GLU A 375 -24.24 9.51 -10.73
CA GLU A 375 -25.65 9.26 -11.05
C GLU A 375 -26.58 9.60 -9.89
N ILE A 376 -26.17 9.27 -8.68
CA ILE A 376 -26.94 9.53 -7.45
C ILE A 376 -26.41 10.74 -6.67
N ARG A 377 -25.41 11.44 -7.21
CA ARG A 377 -24.75 12.60 -6.62
C ARG A 377 -24.24 12.35 -5.20
N SER A 378 -23.76 11.12 -4.93
CA SER A 378 -23.16 10.78 -3.66
C SER A 378 -21.64 10.79 -3.74
N SER A 379 -21.00 11.18 -2.65
CA SER A 379 -19.55 11.10 -2.48
C SER A 379 -19.27 10.77 -1.03
N GLU A 380 -18.60 9.63 -0.79
CA GLU A 380 -18.34 9.13 0.54
C GLU A 380 -16.87 8.81 0.72
N VAL A 381 -16.34 9.08 1.91
CA VAL A 381 -14.95 8.78 2.23
C VAL A 381 -14.77 7.26 2.31
N SER A 382 -13.87 6.74 1.50
CA SER A 382 -13.43 5.36 1.56
C SER A 382 -12.26 5.20 2.53
N ASN A 383 -11.20 6.00 2.30
CA ASN A 383 -9.96 5.90 3.06
C ASN A 383 -9.34 7.27 3.30
N THR A 384 -8.54 7.38 4.35
CA THR A 384 -7.66 8.52 4.57
C THR A 384 -6.25 8.00 4.80
N PHE A 385 -5.29 8.57 4.08
CA PHE A 385 -3.88 8.19 4.13
C PHE A 385 -3.08 9.36 4.69
N TYR A 386 -2.07 9.06 5.50
CA TYR A 386 -1.17 10.04 6.08
C TYR A 386 0.27 9.68 5.72
N PHE A 387 0.91 10.58 4.97
CA PHE A 387 2.26 10.39 4.47
C PHE A 387 3.20 11.41 5.13
N LYS A 388 4.40 10.98 5.49
CA LYS A 388 5.47 11.87 5.95
C LYS A 388 6.57 11.94 4.93
N PHE A 389 6.92 13.15 4.58
CA PHE A 389 8.03 13.46 3.70
C PHE A 389 9.02 14.40 4.38
N THR A 390 10.24 14.41 3.88
CA THR A 390 11.23 15.46 4.17
C THR A 390 11.80 15.99 2.85
N VAL A 391 12.68 16.97 2.92
CA VAL A 391 13.39 17.46 1.75
C VAL A 391 14.80 16.87 1.74
N ARG A 392 15.26 16.44 0.58
CA ARG A 392 16.58 15.83 0.42
C ARG A 392 17.67 16.84 0.80
N PRO A 393 18.67 16.42 1.61
CA PRO A 393 19.76 17.30 2.03
C PRO A 393 20.50 17.93 0.85
N GLU A 394 20.72 17.17 -0.23
CA GLU A 394 21.41 17.62 -1.44
C GLU A 394 20.62 18.70 -2.19
N ALA A 395 19.29 18.56 -2.24
CA ALA A 395 18.41 19.55 -2.87
C ALA A 395 18.39 20.85 -2.05
N LYS A 396 18.40 20.74 -0.72
CA LYS A 396 18.48 21.87 0.20
C LYS A 396 19.83 22.59 0.08
N ALA A 397 20.93 21.87 0.02
CA ALA A 397 22.26 22.46 -0.10
C ALA A 397 22.46 23.26 -1.40
N ARG A 398 21.77 22.88 -2.48
CA ARG A 398 21.82 23.60 -3.78
C ARG A 398 21.00 24.89 -3.78
N ASN A 399 20.08 25.06 -2.84
CA ASN A 399 19.18 26.23 -2.77
C ASN A 399 19.47 27.06 -1.52
N ASN A 400 20.49 27.93 -1.61
CA ASN A 400 20.82 28.85 -0.55
C ASN A 400 19.65 29.81 -0.26
N GLY A 401 19.02 29.68 0.89
CA GLY A 401 17.88 30.50 1.31
C GLY A 401 16.54 29.80 1.28
N PHE A 402 16.52 28.50 0.99
CA PHE A 402 15.30 27.68 1.10
C PHE A 402 14.74 27.73 2.53
N LYS A 403 13.46 28.10 2.62
CA LYS A 403 12.67 28.01 3.86
C LYS A 403 11.35 27.30 3.54
N LEU A 404 11.13 26.18 4.21
CA LEU A 404 9.84 25.54 4.18
C LEU A 404 8.84 26.41 4.96
N ARG A 405 7.63 26.59 4.41
CA ARG A 405 6.59 27.38 5.05
C ARG A 405 5.95 26.59 6.20
N ASN A 406 5.52 27.31 7.23
CA ASN A 406 4.72 26.73 8.30
C ASN A 406 3.25 26.66 7.86
N VAL A 407 2.60 25.50 8.06
CA VAL A 407 1.17 25.33 7.76
C VAL A 407 0.37 25.56 9.01
N VAL A 408 -0.61 26.48 8.93
CA VAL A 408 -1.46 26.89 10.04
C VAL A 408 -2.94 26.62 9.74
N PRO A 409 -3.72 26.15 10.72
CA PRO A 409 -5.14 25.92 10.57
C PRO A 409 -5.92 27.24 10.56
N ALA A 410 -6.98 27.32 9.76
CA ALA A 410 -7.91 28.44 9.76
C ALA A 410 -9.06 28.23 10.74
N THR A 411 -9.43 26.99 11.03
CA THR A 411 -10.59 26.62 11.83
C THR A 411 -10.19 25.76 13.04
N GLU A 412 -11.05 25.74 14.05
CA GLU A 412 -10.85 24.89 15.23
C GLU A 412 -10.89 23.40 14.86
N GLU A 413 -11.71 23.04 13.87
CA GLU A 413 -11.79 21.66 13.38
C GLU A 413 -10.46 21.22 12.73
N GLU A 414 -9.87 22.06 11.88
CA GLU A 414 -8.54 21.81 11.30
C GLU A 414 -7.46 21.72 12.39
N ALA A 415 -7.51 22.59 13.39
CA ALA A 415 -6.53 22.58 14.48
C ALA A 415 -6.65 21.32 15.37
N ARG A 416 -7.88 20.88 15.67
CA ARG A 416 -8.11 19.62 16.39
C ARG A 416 -7.61 18.44 15.60
N HIS A 417 -7.88 18.42 14.30
CA HIS A 417 -7.41 17.35 13.41
C HIS A 417 -5.88 17.26 13.34
N ILE A 418 -5.20 18.40 13.29
CA ILE A 418 -3.73 18.47 13.39
C ILE A 418 -3.25 17.87 14.71
N LEU A 419 -3.83 18.27 15.85
CA LEU A 419 -3.43 17.78 17.17
C LEU A 419 -3.61 16.26 17.28
N ASP A 420 -4.75 15.73 16.84
CA ASP A 420 -5.04 14.30 16.86
C ASP A 420 -3.97 13.50 16.08
N ARG A 421 -3.33 14.14 15.09
CA ARG A 421 -2.30 13.53 14.26
C ARG A 421 -0.86 13.78 14.73
N MET A 422 -0.62 14.83 15.46
CA MET A 422 0.70 15.08 16.08
C MET A 422 0.97 14.15 17.26
N ASP A 423 -0.08 13.71 17.95
CA ASP A 423 -0.02 12.85 19.13
C ASP A 423 -0.26 11.35 18.79
N ALA A 424 -0.49 10.98 17.50
CA ALA A 424 -0.71 9.61 17.02
C ALA A 424 0.59 8.86 16.78
#